data_1c48854353a2cdfbf9c01512a30a7bf6
#
_entry.id   1c48854353a2cdfbf9c01512a30a7bf6
#
_cell.length_a   1.000
_cell.length_b   1.000
_cell.length_c   1.000
_cell.angle_alpha   90.00
_cell.angle_beta   90.00
_cell.angle_gamma   90.00
#
_symmetry.space_group_name_H-M   'P 1'
#
loop_
_entity.id
_entity.type
_entity.pdbx_description
1 polymer ?
#
loop_
_entity_poly.entity_id
_entity_poly.type
_entity_poly.pdbx_seq_one_letter_code
_entity_poly.pdbx_strand_id
1 'polypeptide(L)'
;MKKIKKIFKELRYALYLSVHPFKGFWDIKYEKEGSLTTAIILMVLTAIVQIAGDLGTGYLFSGYVSANYNMLDTIISFLFLFFSWCIANWCLTCLSDGKGTFKDIVMFTAYSLTPYIILRTSMIVVSNMFILREQVFYDMLNGLSYVWTAFLLVSGMLTTHHFTLKRTLVVLLFTIVGIVVIAVLILMVFAMFQQVVSFASTVFDEFMLRVSY
;
A
#
# COMPACT_ATOMS: atom_id res chain seq x y z
N MET A 1 11.56 -21.33 -17.72
CA MET A 1 12.59 -20.29 -17.92
C MET A 1 12.07 -19.02 -18.59
N LYS A 2 11.19 -19.03 -19.61
CA LYS A 2 10.66 -17.81 -20.28
C LYS A 2 9.88 -16.88 -19.35
N LYS A 3 9.02 -17.40 -18.44
CA LYS A 3 8.23 -16.60 -17.48
C LYS A 3 9.12 -15.85 -16.48
N ILE A 4 10.16 -16.48 -15.95
CA ILE A 4 11.07 -15.86 -14.95
C ILE A 4 11.86 -14.72 -15.61
N LYS A 5 12.37 -14.92 -16.84
CA LYS A 5 13.06 -13.85 -17.59
C LYS A 5 12.13 -12.65 -17.86
N LYS A 6 10.84 -12.90 -18.11
CA LYS A 6 9.84 -11.85 -18.30
C LYS A 6 9.65 -11.05 -17.02
N ILE A 7 9.42 -11.72 -15.88
CA ILE A 7 9.26 -11.05 -14.57
C ILE A 7 10.48 -10.21 -14.23
N PHE A 8 11.69 -10.73 -14.48
CA PHE A 8 12.92 -9.98 -14.23
C PHE A 8 13.05 -8.73 -15.12
N LYS A 9 12.64 -8.83 -16.40
CA LYS A 9 12.55 -7.66 -17.30
C LYS A 9 11.56 -6.61 -16.74
N GLU A 10 10.39 -7.03 -16.30
CA GLU A 10 9.35 -6.15 -15.75
C GLU A 10 9.77 -5.51 -14.42
N LEU A 11 10.48 -6.24 -13.55
CA LEU A 11 11.07 -5.68 -12.32
C LEU A 11 12.15 -4.63 -12.64
N ARG A 12 13.00 -4.90 -13.62
CA ARG A 12 13.96 -3.89 -14.10
C ARG A 12 13.24 -2.68 -14.69
N TYR A 13 12.09 -2.89 -15.33
CA TYR A 13 11.27 -1.82 -15.86
C TYR A 13 10.68 -0.94 -14.73
N ALA A 14 10.33 -1.54 -13.57
CA ALA A 14 9.89 -0.79 -12.40
C ALA A 14 10.96 0.21 -11.89
N LEU A 15 12.25 -0.14 -12.00
CA LEU A 15 13.36 0.77 -11.71
C LEU A 15 13.41 1.94 -12.72
N TYR A 16 13.25 1.64 -14.01
CA TYR A 16 13.21 2.67 -15.05
C TYR A 16 12.04 3.64 -14.83
N LEU A 17 10.85 3.12 -14.48
CA LEU A 17 9.66 3.90 -14.17
C LEU A 17 9.90 4.88 -13.01
N SER A 18 10.66 4.50 -12.00
CA SER A 18 10.96 5.37 -10.85
C SER A 18 11.69 6.65 -11.25
N VAL A 19 12.41 6.63 -12.38
CA VAL A 19 13.16 7.80 -12.92
C VAL A 19 12.39 8.49 -14.06
N HIS A 20 11.57 7.75 -14.82
CA HIS A 20 10.82 8.25 -15.97
C HIS A 20 9.31 7.97 -15.79
N PRO A 21 8.62 8.66 -14.85
CA PRO A 21 7.28 8.28 -14.42
C PRO A 21 6.23 8.37 -15.53
N PHE A 22 6.16 9.48 -16.24
CA PHE A 22 5.13 9.70 -17.25
C PHE A 22 5.21 8.68 -18.39
N LYS A 23 6.42 8.47 -18.94
CA LYS A 23 6.65 7.49 -19.99
C LYS A 23 6.44 6.07 -19.47
N GLY A 24 6.97 5.75 -18.28
CA GLY A 24 6.86 4.44 -17.68
C GLY A 24 5.41 3.98 -17.46
N PHE A 25 4.55 4.85 -16.91
CA PHE A 25 3.13 4.52 -16.74
C PHE A 25 2.36 4.44 -18.07
N TRP A 26 2.75 5.24 -19.06
CA TRP A 26 2.19 5.13 -20.39
C TRP A 26 2.48 3.76 -21.01
N ASP A 27 3.73 3.34 -20.99
CA ASP A 27 4.18 2.06 -21.56
C ASP A 27 3.53 0.86 -20.82
N ILE A 28 3.35 0.94 -19.49
CA ILE A 28 2.62 -0.10 -18.72
C ILE A 28 1.19 -0.24 -19.21
N LYS A 29 0.50 0.86 -19.46
CA LYS A 29 -0.91 0.84 -19.86
C LYS A 29 -1.10 0.47 -21.33
N TYR A 30 -0.32 1.05 -22.25
CA TYR A 30 -0.53 0.92 -23.69
C TYR A 30 0.38 -0.08 -24.36
N GLU A 31 1.64 -0.19 -23.95
CA GLU A 31 2.61 -1.13 -24.53
C GLU A 31 2.67 -2.46 -23.77
N LYS A 32 1.93 -2.56 -22.64
CA LYS A 32 1.88 -3.77 -21.80
C LYS A 32 3.26 -4.25 -21.31
N GLU A 33 4.18 -3.30 -21.08
CA GLU A 33 5.50 -3.60 -20.51
C GLU A 33 5.43 -3.94 -19.01
N GLY A 34 4.26 -3.81 -18.37
CA GLY A 34 3.96 -4.27 -17.02
C GLY A 34 2.92 -5.39 -16.99
N SER A 35 2.92 -6.17 -15.92
CA SER A 35 1.93 -7.21 -15.67
C SER A 35 1.37 -7.15 -14.26
N LEU A 36 0.15 -7.69 -14.09
CA LEU A 36 -0.48 -7.83 -12.77
C LEU A 36 0.36 -8.75 -11.86
N THR A 37 1.01 -9.76 -12.43
CA THR A 37 1.88 -10.67 -11.68
C THR A 37 3.04 -9.92 -11.03
N THR A 38 3.70 -9.03 -11.77
CA THR A 38 4.78 -8.19 -11.24
C THR A 38 4.27 -7.15 -10.25
N ALA A 39 3.06 -6.62 -10.46
CA ALA A 39 2.41 -5.74 -9.47
C ALA A 39 2.19 -6.45 -8.13
N ILE A 40 1.70 -7.70 -8.14
CA ILE A 40 1.55 -8.51 -6.92
C ILE A 40 2.90 -8.80 -6.27
N ILE A 41 3.94 -9.09 -7.05
CA ILE A 41 5.30 -9.31 -6.53
C ILE A 41 5.82 -8.03 -5.84
N LEU A 42 5.64 -6.86 -6.45
CA LEU A 42 6.03 -5.58 -5.84
C LEU A 42 5.26 -5.29 -4.55
N MET A 43 3.96 -5.60 -4.52
CA MET A 43 3.13 -5.46 -3.31
C MET A 43 3.64 -6.37 -2.19
N VAL A 44 3.90 -7.65 -2.47
CA VAL A 44 4.46 -8.60 -1.49
C VAL A 44 5.85 -8.15 -1.04
N LEU A 45 6.69 -7.69 -1.96
CA LEU A 45 8.03 -7.19 -1.64
C LEU A 45 7.95 -5.95 -0.73
N THR A 46 6.99 -5.05 -0.96
CA THR A 46 6.75 -3.90 -0.07
C THR A 46 6.38 -4.35 1.33
N ALA A 47 5.48 -5.33 1.48
CA ALA A 47 5.11 -5.87 2.79
C ALA A 47 6.32 -6.48 3.52
N ILE A 48 7.16 -7.23 2.79
CA ILE A 48 8.40 -7.82 3.35
C ILE A 48 9.36 -6.72 3.81
N VAL A 49 9.56 -5.68 2.99
CA VAL A 49 10.46 -4.56 3.32
C VAL A 49 9.92 -3.75 4.50
N GLN A 50 8.60 -3.65 4.66
CA GLN A 50 8.00 -2.98 5.81
C GLN A 50 8.27 -3.76 7.10
N ILE A 51 8.03 -5.08 7.11
CA ILE A 51 8.36 -5.95 8.25
C ILE A 51 9.87 -5.92 8.55
N ALA A 52 10.70 -6.03 7.51
CA ALA A 52 12.15 -5.94 7.66
C ALA A 52 12.60 -4.57 8.21
N GLY A 53 11.88 -3.49 7.85
CA GLY A 53 12.10 -2.16 8.40
C GLY A 53 11.78 -2.08 9.89
N ASP A 54 10.66 -2.66 10.30
CA ASP A 54 10.24 -2.65 11.71
C ASP A 54 11.17 -3.49 12.60
N LEU A 55 11.70 -4.61 12.09
CA LEU A 55 12.56 -5.53 12.83
C LEU A 55 14.06 -5.24 12.68
N GLY A 56 14.48 -4.78 11.50
CA GLY A 56 15.89 -4.69 11.12
C GLY A 56 16.48 -3.28 11.21
N THR A 57 15.68 -2.26 11.49
CA THR A 57 16.18 -0.90 11.73
C THR A 57 17.02 -0.89 13.00
N GLY A 58 18.18 -0.21 12.98
CA GLY A 58 19.08 -0.11 14.12
C GLY A 58 18.36 0.33 15.39
N TYR A 59 18.72 -0.26 16.53
CA TYR A 59 18.07 -0.03 17.83
C TYR A 59 17.90 1.46 18.18
N LEU A 60 18.84 2.30 17.77
CA LEU A 60 18.81 3.75 18.01
C LEU A 60 17.68 4.47 17.25
N PHE A 61 17.19 3.91 16.15
CA PHE A 61 16.20 4.49 15.23
C PHE A 61 14.89 3.71 15.20
N SER A 62 14.87 2.49 15.79
CA SER A 62 13.68 1.62 15.76
C SER A 62 12.54 2.13 16.64
N GLY A 63 12.73 3.25 17.38
CA GLY A 63 11.79 3.73 18.39
C GLY A 63 11.12 2.50 19.01
N TYR A 64 11.16 2.22 20.23
CA TYR A 64 10.59 1.04 20.92
C TYR A 64 9.80 0.09 19.99
N VAL A 65 10.46 -0.94 19.45
CA VAL A 65 9.73 -2.12 18.96
C VAL A 65 9.00 -2.62 20.21
N SER A 66 7.70 -2.32 20.30
CA SER A 66 6.94 -2.66 21.50
C SER A 66 7.07 -4.17 21.72
N ALA A 67 7.14 -4.61 22.96
CA ALA A 67 7.21 -6.03 23.30
C ALA A 67 6.05 -6.86 22.68
N ASN A 68 5.04 -6.18 22.12
CA ASN A 68 3.85 -6.71 21.46
C ASN A 68 3.86 -6.50 19.94
N TYR A 69 5.04 -6.36 19.27
CA TYR A 69 5.08 -6.26 17.82
C TYR A 69 4.46 -7.50 17.16
N ASN A 70 3.47 -7.28 16.32
CA ASN A 70 2.77 -8.34 15.60
C ASN A 70 2.96 -8.13 14.08
N MET A 71 3.70 -9.04 13.44
CA MET A 71 3.91 -8.99 11.98
C MET A 71 2.59 -9.01 11.20
N LEU A 72 1.57 -9.70 11.73
CA LEU A 72 0.26 -9.78 11.09
C LEU A 72 -0.41 -8.41 11.03
N ASP A 73 -0.28 -7.59 12.07
CA ASP A 73 -0.85 -6.25 12.10
C ASP A 73 -0.21 -5.35 11.05
N THR A 74 1.11 -5.44 10.85
CA THR A 74 1.82 -4.71 9.80
C THR A 74 1.34 -5.12 8.41
N ILE A 75 1.20 -6.43 8.15
CA ILE A 75 0.72 -6.94 6.85
C ILE A 75 -0.74 -6.51 6.61
N ILE A 76 -1.61 -6.71 7.60
CA ILE A 76 -3.04 -6.37 7.50
C ILE A 76 -3.21 -4.87 7.26
N SER A 77 -2.51 -4.03 8.01
CA SER A 77 -2.58 -2.57 7.88
C SER A 77 -2.11 -2.10 6.50
N PHE A 78 -1.01 -2.68 5.99
CA PHE A 78 -0.51 -2.37 4.66
C PHE A 78 -1.51 -2.79 3.57
N LEU A 79 -2.01 -4.03 3.61
CA LEU A 79 -2.97 -4.53 2.63
C LEU A 79 -4.28 -3.75 2.69
N PHE A 80 -4.76 -3.44 3.89
CA PHE A 80 -5.94 -2.61 4.11
C PHE A 80 -5.78 -1.24 3.44
N LEU A 81 -4.68 -0.55 3.69
CA LEU A 81 -4.40 0.76 3.10
C LEU A 81 -4.28 0.69 1.58
N PHE A 82 -3.57 -0.32 1.05
CA PHE A 82 -3.38 -0.53 -0.38
C PHE A 82 -4.70 -0.76 -1.11
N PHE A 83 -5.53 -1.69 -0.61
CA PHE A 83 -6.81 -1.99 -1.24
C PHE A 83 -7.85 -0.89 -1.05
N SER A 84 -7.90 -0.25 0.13
CA SER A 84 -8.77 0.92 0.36
C SER A 84 -8.43 2.06 -0.58
N TRP A 85 -7.13 2.32 -0.82
CA TRP A 85 -6.68 3.26 -1.84
C TRP A 85 -7.17 2.87 -3.24
N CYS A 86 -6.95 1.61 -3.65
CA CYS A 86 -7.36 1.15 -4.99
C CYS A 86 -8.88 1.24 -5.19
N ILE A 87 -9.68 0.86 -4.19
CA ILE A 87 -11.14 0.89 -4.25
C ILE A 87 -11.64 2.34 -4.27
N ALA A 88 -11.18 3.19 -3.35
CA ALA A 88 -11.58 4.60 -3.28
C ALA A 88 -11.22 5.33 -4.58
N ASN A 89 -10.00 5.12 -5.08
CA ASN A 89 -9.54 5.70 -6.34
C ASN A 89 -10.40 5.24 -7.52
N TRP A 90 -10.70 3.94 -7.60
CA TRP A 90 -11.55 3.38 -8.66
C TRP A 90 -12.96 3.97 -8.62
N CYS A 91 -13.60 4.01 -7.46
CA CYS A 91 -14.94 4.58 -7.32
C CYS A 91 -14.98 6.04 -7.78
N LEU A 92 -14.02 6.84 -7.35
CA LEU A 92 -13.96 8.27 -7.70
C LEU A 92 -13.59 8.52 -9.17
N THR A 93 -12.70 7.71 -9.73
CA THR A 93 -12.34 7.83 -11.13
C THR A 93 -13.47 7.38 -12.06
N CYS A 94 -14.28 6.41 -11.66
CA CYS A 94 -15.52 6.07 -12.37
C CYS A 94 -16.51 7.25 -12.39
N LEU A 95 -16.68 7.95 -11.26
CA LEU A 95 -17.53 9.15 -11.19
C LEU A 95 -16.96 10.34 -11.97
N SER A 96 -15.67 10.34 -12.21
CA SER A 96 -14.93 11.41 -12.87
C SER A 96 -14.59 11.12 -14.33
N ASP A 97 -15.27 10.20 -15.01
CA ASP A 97 -15.00 9.76 -16.39
C ASP A 97 -13.55 9.35 -16.64
N GLY A 98 -12.91 8.73 -15.67
CA GLY A 98 -11.55 8.20 -15.78
C GLY A 98 -11.49 6.99 -16.71
N LYS A 99 -10.45 6.91 -17.55
CA LYS A 99 -10.29 5.83 -18.55
C LYS A 99 -9.56 4.58 -18.02
N GLY A 100 -9.14 4.57 -16.75
CA GLY A 100 -8.42 3.45 -16.14
C GLY A 100 -9.37 2.38 -15.61
N THR A 101 -9.01 1.11 -15.80
CA THR A 101 -9.69 -0.02 -15.17
C THR A 101 -9.15 -0.24 -13.75
N PHE A 102 -9.89 -0.99 -12.90
CA PHE A 102 -9.41 -1.36 -11.56
C PHE A 102 -8.04 -2.05 -11.61
N LYS A 103 -7.82 -2.89 -12.62
CA LYS A 103 -6.53 -3.55 -12.86
C LYS A 103 -5.40 -2.55 -13.11
N ASP A 104 -5.67 -1.49 -13.89
CA ASP A 104 -4.68 -0.46 -14.16
C ASP A 104 -4.33 0.32 -12.88
N ILE A 105 -5.33 0.56 -12.00
CA ILE A 105 -5.13 1.23 -10.71
C ILE A 105 -4.24 0.38 -9.80
N VAL A 106 -4.49 -0.92 -9.67
CA VAL A 106 -3.65 -1.83 -8.90
C VAL A 106 -2.22 -1.86 -9.46
N MET A 107 -2.07 -1.91 -10.79
CA MET A 107 -0.75 -1.90 -11.42
C MET A 107 0.00 -0.61 -11.15
N PHE A 108 -0.55 0.58 -11.47
CA PHE A 108 0.21 1.80 -11.24
C PHE A 108 0.50 2.03 -9.76
N THR A 109 -0.41 1.67 -8.84
CA THR A 109 -0.19 1.78 -7.41
C THR A 109 0.97 0.91 -6.96
N ALA A 110 1.00 -0.37 -7.36
CA ALA A 110 2.07 -1.28 -6.99
C ALA A 110 3.44 -0.86 -7.56
N TYR A 111 3.47 -0.44 -8.82
CA TYR A 111 4.71 0.05 -9.44
C TYR A 111 5.21 1.36 -8.81
N SER A 112 4.31 2.21 -8.30
CA SER A 112 4.67 3.43 -7.58
C SER A 112 5.38 3.17 -6.25
N LEU A 113 5.25 1.97 -5.66
CA LEU A 113 5.94 1.59 -4.43
C LEU A 113 7.43 1.24 -4.64
N THR A 114 7.90 1.16 -5.88
CA THR A 114 9.30 0.79 -6.20
C THR A 114 10.33 1.66 -5.49
N PRO A 115 10.28 3.01 -5.50
CA PRO A 115 11.26 3.82 -4.79
C PRO A 115 11.21 3.63 -3.27
N TYR A 116 10.03 3.38 -2.69
CA TYR A 116 9.89 3.03 -1.28
C TYR A 116 10.67 1.76 -0.95
N ILE A 117 10.51 0.70 -1.75
CA ILE A 117 11.22 -0.57 -1.58
C ILE A 117 12.73 -0.34 -1.57
N ILE A 118 13.26 0.42 -2.54
CA ILE A 118 14.70 0.63 -2.71
C ILE A 118 15.26 1.45 -1.55
N LEU A 119 14.65 2.62 -1.27
CA LEU A 119 15.14 3.53 -0.25
C LEU A 119 15.00 2.91 1.14
N ARG A 120 13.86 2.28 1.46
CA ARG A 120 13.64 1.64 2.75
C ARG A 120 14.61 0.49 3.00
N THR A 121 14.86 -0.37 1.99
CA THR A 121 15.84 -1.45 2.11
C THR A 121 17.25 -0.90 2.35
N SER A 122 17.64 0.15 1.65
CA SER A 122 18.93 0.82 1.87
C SER A 122 19.03 1.40 3.29
N MET A 123 17.93 2.00 3.78
CA MET A 123 17.86 2.60 5.11
C MET A 123 17.98 1.57 6.24
N ILE A 124 17.44 0.36 6.08
CA ILE A 124 17.58 -0.73 7.05
C ILE A 124 19.07 -1.05 7.26
N VAL A 125 19.84 -1.13 6.18
CA VAL A 125 21.29 -1.42 6.27
C VAL A 125 22.03 -0.24 6.89
N VAL A 126 21.79 0.96 6.41
CA VAL A 126 22.50 2.18 6.81
C VAL A 126 22.17 2.57 8.27
N SER A 127 20.94 2.33 8.74
CA SER A 127 20.54 2.63 10.13
C SER A 127 21.37 1.91 11.18
N ASN A 128 21.94 0.74 10.85
CA ASN A 128 22.81 -0.01 11.75
C ASN A 128 24.25 0.57 11.82
N MET A 129 24.59 1.48 10.91
CA MET A 129 25.89 2.15 10.86
C MET A 129 25.84 3.58 11.39
N PHE A 130 24.66 4.18 11.49
CA PHE A 130 24.44 5.56 11.90
C PHE A 130 24.48 5.74 13.42
N ILE A 131 24.91 6.93 13.85
CA ILE A 131 24.91 7.38 15.25
C ILE A 131 23.68 8.30 15.45
N LEU A 132 23.19 8.45 16.69
CA LEU A 132 22.04 9.31 17.03
C LEU A 132 22.13 10.74 16.49
N ARG A 133 23.35 11.27 16.34
CA ARG A 133 23.54 12.62 15.75
C ARG A 133 23.13 12.71 14.30
N GLU A 134 23.02 11.59 13.61
CA GLU A 134 22.68 11.47 12.18
C GLU A 134 21.19 11.16 11.95
N GLN A 135 20.37 11.19 13.01
CA GLN A 135 18.95 10.93 12.96
C GLN A 135 18.24 11.80 11.91
N VAL A 136 18.63 13.07 11.77
CA VAL A 136 18.04 13.98 10.79
C VAL A 136 18.22 13.46 9.35
N PHE A 137 19.39 12.88 9.03
CA PHE A 137 19.61 12.27 7.70
C PHE A 137 18.74 11.02 7.49
N TYR A 138 18.61 10.21 8.55
CA TYR A 138 17.73 9.04 8.51
C TYR A 138 16.28 9.46 8.22
N ASP A 139 15.75 10.42 8.98
CA ASP A 139 14.37 10.91 8.83
C ASP A 139 14.16 11.60 7.47
N MET A 140 15.13 12.35 6.97
CA MET A 140 15.07 12.99 5.66
C MET A 140 15.02 11.96 4.52
N LEU A 141 15.85 10.92 4.54
CA LEU A 141 15.84 9.87 3.54
C LEU A 141 14.56 9.03 3.60
N ASN A 142 14.07 8.77 4.81
CA ASN A 142 12.80 8.09 5.01
C ASN A 142 11.64 8.95 4.45
N GLY A 143 11.60 10.23 4.77
CA GLY A 143 10.65 11.18 4.20
C GLY A 143 10.71 11.25 2.67
N LEU A 144 11.91 11.25 2.10
CA LEU A 144 12.11 11.22 0.65
C LEU A 144 11.48 10.00 -0.01
N SER A 145 11.53 8.83 0.64
CA SER A 145 10.90 7.62 0.11
C SER A 145 9.38 7.75 -0.05
N TYR A 146 8.72 8.39 0.92
CA TYR A 146 7.27 8.65 0.86
C TYR A 146 6.92 9.71 -0.17
N VAL A 147 7.67 10.83 -0.22
CA VAL A 147 7.44 11.92 -1.18
C VAL A 147 7.61 11.42 -2.61
N TRP A 148 8.65 10.61 -2.86
CA TRP A 148 8.88 10.05 -4.20
C TRP A 148 7.78 9.09 -4.60
N THR A 149 7.34 8.21 -3.70
CA THR A 149 6.21 7.30 -3.93
C THR A 149 4.92 8.07 -4.20
N ALA A 150 4.63 9.12 -3.43
CA ALA A 150 3.47 9.97 -3.66
C ALA A 150 3.51 10.66 -5.03
N PHE A 151 4.67 11.16 -5.44
CA PHE A 151 4.88 11.74 -6.77
C PHE A 151 4.61 10.72 -7.89
N LEU A 152 5.06 9.47 -7.72
CA LEU A 152 4.77 8.41 -8.68
C LEU A 152 3.28 8.03 -8.70
N LEU A 153 2.61 7.99 -7.55
CA LEU A 153 1.16 7.77 -7.49
C LEU A 153 0.38 8.83 -8.26
N VAL A 154 0.72 10.11 -8.07
CA VAL A 154 0.11 11.21 -8.82
C VAL A 154 0.37 11.10 -10.32
N SER A 155 1.61 10.80 -10.71
CA SER A 155 2.02 10.64 -12.11
C SER A 155 1.33 9.44 -12.77
N GLY A 156 1.19 8.33 -12.03
CA GLY A 156 0.48 7.13 -12.48
C GLY A 156 -1.00 7.40 -12.69
N MET A 157 -1.63 8.13 -11.77
CA MET A 157 -3.04 8.52 -11.87
C MET A 157 -3.29 9.46 -13.07
N LEU A 158 -2.41 10.46 -13.27
CA LEU A 158 -2.44 11.39 -14.41
C LEU A 158 -2.43 10.65 -15.75
N THR A 159 -1.44 9.77 -15.92
CA THR A 159 -1.25 9.00 -17.17
C THR A 159 -2.30 7.95 -17.38
N THR A 160 -2.72 7.25 -16.33
CA THR A 160 -3.68 6.15 -16.44
C THR A 160 -5.08 6.67 -16.76
N HIS A 161 -5.52 7.78 -16.17
CA HIS A 161 -6.88 8.30 -16.37
C HIS A 161 -6.97 9.43 -17.39
N HIS A 162 -5.83 9.93 -17.91
CA HIS A 162 -5.77 11.10 -18.81
C HIS A 162 -6.36 12.36 -18.19
N PHE A 163 -6.19 12.54 -16.90
CA PHE A 163 -6.67 13.72 -16.22
C PHE A 163 -5.72 14.90 -16.38
N THR A 164 -6.26 16.11 -16.26
CA THR A 164 -5.45 17.30 -16.05
C THR A 164 -4.93 17.31 -14.60
N LEU A 165 -3.82 17.99 -14.35
CA LEU A 165 -3.21 18.06 -13.02
C LEU A 165 -4.22 18.55 -11.95
N LYS A 166 -5.02 19.57 -12.26
CA LYS A 166 -6.06 20.09 -11.36
C LYS A 166 -7.08 19.00 -11.00
N ARG A 167 -7.57 18.25 -12.00
CA ARG A 167 -8.55 17.17 -11.79
C ARG A 167 -7.94 16.03 -10.96
N THR A 168 -6.68 15.67 -11.24
CA THR A 168 -5.96 14.65 -10.48
C THR A 168 -5.84 15.01 -9.00
N LEU A 169 -5.47 16.26 -8.67
CA LEU A 169 -5.36 16.71 -7.29
C LEU A 169 -6.71 16.69 -6.57
N VAL A 170 -7.79 17.09 -7.24
CA VAL A 170 -9.15 17.04 -6.67
C VAL A 170 -9.57 15.58 -6.40
N VAL A 171 -9.40 14.68 -7.37
CA VAL A 171 -9.74 13.27 -7.19
C VAL A 171 -8.86 12.63 -6.12
N LEU A 172 -7.59 12.99 -6.03
CA LEU A 172 -6.68 12.52 -4.98
C LEU A 172 -7.17 12.93 -3.59
N LEU A 173 -7.59 14.18 -3.42
CA LEU A 173 -8.13 14.68 -2.15
C LEU A 173 -9.40 13.90 -1.76
N PHE A 174 -10.32 13.70 -2.69
CA PHE A 174 -11.52 12.88 -2.44
C PHE A 174 -11.17 11.40 -2.23
N THR A 175 -10.10 10.87 -2.83
CA THR A 175 -9.64 9.49 -2.58
C THR A 175 -9.23 9.32 -1.12
N ILE A 176 -8.54 10.30 -0.53
CA ILE A 176 -8.18 10.28 0.90
C ILE A 176 -9.45 10.26 1.77
N VAL A 177 -10.43 11.11 1.47
CA VAL A 177 -11.74 11.09 2.17
C VAL A 177 -12.43 9.73 1.97
N GLY A 178 -12.40 9.18 0.77
CA GLY A 178 -12.97 7.87 0.46
C GLY A 178 -12.36 6.73 1.28
N ILE A 179 -11.05 6.75 1.52
CA ILE A 179 -10.38 5.77 2.39
C ILE A 179 -10.95 5.84 3.82
N VAL A 180 -11.13 7.05 4.36
CA VAL A 180 -11.71 7.23 5.69
C VAL A 180 -13.14 6.68 5.74
N VAL A 181 -13.94 6.96 4.73
CA VAL A 181 -15.32 6.42 4.63
C VAL A 181 -15.30 4.89 4.59
N ILE A 182 -14.43 4.27 3.78
CA ILE A 182 -14.28 2.81 3.73
C ILE A 182 -13.90 2.24 5.10
N ALA A 183 -12.95 2.88 5.81
CA ALA A 183 -12.55 2.46 7.14
C ALA A 183 -13.71 2.48 8.14
N VAL A 184 -14.49 3.56 8.14
CA VAL A 184 -15.68 3.70 9.02
C VAL A 184 -16.73 2.63 8.68
N LEU A 185 -17.00 2.38 7.40
CA LEU A 185 -17.97 1.36 6.98
C LEU A 185 -17.53 -0.06 7.43
N ILE A 186 -16.25 -0.38 7.29
CA ILE A 186 -15.71 -1.68 7.74
C ILE A 186 -15.84 -1.81 9.25
N LEU A 187 -15.52 -0.77 10.01
CA LEU A 187 -15.70 -0.78 11.48
C LEU A 187 -17.17 -0.95 11.88
N MET A 188 -18.09 -0.31 11.19
CA MET A 188 -19.54 -0.48 11.44
C MET A 188 -19.99 -1.92 11.17
N VAL A 189 -19.59 -2.50 10.05
CA VAL A 189 -19.90 -3.90 9.71
C VAL A 189 -19.33 -4.85 10.76
N PHE A 190 -18.10 -4.63 11.19
CA PHE A 190 -17.46 -5.43 12.23
C PHE A 190 -18.18 -5.32 13.57
N ALA A 191 -18.59 -4.11 13.98
CA ALA A 191 -19.37 -3.90 15.20
C ALA A 191 -20.74 -4.62 15.14
N MET A 192 -21.44 -4.55 14.01
CA MET A 192 -22.68 -5.28 13.80
C MET A 192 -22.47 -6.82 13.91
N PHE A 193 -21.39 -7.31 13.32
CA PHE A 193 -21.05 -8.73 13.40
C PHE A 193 -20.78 -9.16 14.85
N GLN A 194 -20.03 -8.38 15.61
CA GLN A 194 -19.79 -8.64 17.04
C GLN A 194 -21.09 -8.69 17.84
N GLN A 195 -22.06 -7.78 17.57
CA GLN A 195 -23.36 -7.79 18.24
C GLN A 195 -24.15 -9.08 17.97
N VAL A 196 -24.13 -9.55 16.70
CA VAL A 196 -24.82 -10.80 16.34
C VAL A 196 -24.18 -12.01 17.03
N VAL A 197 -22.84 -12.07 17.06
CA VAL A 197 -22.12 -13.15 17.74
C VAL A 197 -22.39 -13.14 19.25
N SER A 198 -22.35 -11.97 19.88
CA SER A 198 -22.64 -11.80 21.30
C SER A 198 -24.08 -12.21 21.64
N PHE A 199 -25.05 -11.82 20.82
CA PHE A 199 -26.44 -12.23 21.00
C PHE A 199 -26.58 -13.76 20.89
N ALA A 200 -25.98 -14.38 19.87
CA ALA A 200 -26.04 -15.82 19.68
C ALA A 200 -25.39 -16.58 20.86
N SER A 201 -24.26 -16.12 21.39
CA SER A 201 -23.62 -16.71 22.56
C SER A 201 -24.50 -16.61 23.79
N THR A 202 -25.11 -15.46 24.05
CA THR A 202 -26.02 -15.24 25.20
C THR A 202 -27.23 -16.18 25.14
N VAL A 203 -27.85 -16.32 23.96
CA VAL A 203 -28.98 -17.24 23.77
C VAL A 203 -28.56 -18.70 24.00
N PHE A 204 -27.37 -19.06 23.49
CA PHE A 204 -26.85 -20.43 23.70
C PHE A 204 -26.56 -20.72 25.17
N ASP A 205 -25.95 -19.79 25.88
CA ASP A 205 -25.66 -19.93 27.33
C ASP A 205 -26.95 -20.04 28.16
N GLU A 206 -27.99 -19.23 27.84
CA GLU A 206 -29.28 -19.31 28.51
C GLU A 206 -30.00 -20.64 28.24
N PHE A 207 -29.92 -21.15 27.00
CA PHE A 207 -30.46 -22.47 26.65
C PHE A 207 -29.77 -23.59 27.41
N MET A 208 -28.42 -23.57 27.50
CA MET A 208 -27.65 -24.57 28.24
C MET A 208 -27.97 -24.55 29.73
N LEU A 209 -28.18 -23.38 30.34
CA LEU A 209 -28.61 -23.26 31.72
C LEU A 209 -29.98 -23.87 31.94
N ARG A 210 -30.93 -23.75 31.02
CA ARG A 210 -32.27 -24.34 31.14
C ARG A 210 -32.29 -25.87 30.97
N VAL A 211 -31.35 -26.41 30.18
CA VAL A 211 -31.25 -27.86 29.95
C VAL A 211 -30.50 -28.57 31.10
N SER A 212 -29.68 -27.85 31.85
CA SER A 212 -28.88 -28.39 32.97
C SER A 212 -29.63 -28.41 34.30
N TYR A 213 -30.83 -27.85 34.36
CA TYR A 213 -31.78 -27.92 35.47
C TYR A 213 -32.95 -28.86 35.13
#